data_fe7d4d2b93c162b197cb3ef99f1d83af
#
_entry.id   fe7d4d2b93c162b197cb3ef99f1d83af
#
_cell.length_a   1.000
_cell.length_b   1.000
_cell.length_c   1.000
_cell.angle_alpha   90.00
_cell.angle_beta   90.00
_cell.angle_gamma   90.00
#
_symmetry.space_group_name_H-M   'P 1'
#
loop_
_entity.id
_entity.type
_entity.pdbx_description
1 polymer ?
#
loop_
_entity_poly.entity_id
_entity_poly.type
_entity_poly.pdbx_seq_one_letter_code
_entity_poly.pdbx_strand_id
1 'polypeptide(L)'
;LSAGRVQSVAVRLIVEREREVQKFKSEPYFRVNAIFALINESGNATEVKAELDKHFKTQEEVDAFLEKCMDAQFTVDAVSKKPLKRTPAPPFTTSTLQQEAARKLGFTVSQTMMIAQRLYESGRITYMRTDSVNLSTFCKDASAAEIKKVYGDKYSQTRNYHTSSKGAQEAHEAIRPTDMTALTIDGTNQEKRLYELVWKRTVASQMADAQIEKTTINIDIDNTTEKFVANGEVVVFDGFLKVYRESTDEEENGEESSHILPAMRHGDKLQRREITATERFSMAPARYTEASLVKKLEDLGIGRPSTYAPTISTIQQREYVQKGDKSGTERSYTVSTLKGIKVTQKFKKEMAGSEKGKLLPTDIGIVVNDFLMKNFPDIMDYNFTANVEKKFDDIAEGNTEWNKWMKKFDQSFEPEVDKVINARSEHKAGERSLGVDPKSGRPVFVKIGRFGPVAQIGSAEDKEKPLFAQLPADKSIETITLNEAIELFKLPREVGEYEGTPVTIGAGRFGPYVLHNKKYVSIPKDEDPMNLTLERAIELIREKRESEQKRHIKVFDEDTKLELLNGRYGPYIAYDGKNYRIPKNKQTRVEDLSYEECMNIIKEAP
;
A
#
# COMPACT_ATOMS: atom_id res chain seq x y z
N LEU A 1 -6.41 -2.38 25.94
CA LEU A 1 -5.73 -1.47 25.01
C LEU A 1 -4.33 -1.17 25.56
N SER A 2 -3.38 -0.94 24.68
CA SER A 2 -2.03 -0.60 25.10
C SER A 2 -1.41 0.45 24.17
N ALA A 3 -0.53 1.28 24.73
CA ALA A 3 0.19 2.34 24.03
C ALA A 3 1.70 2.08 24.09
N GLY A 4 2.44 2.77 23.25
CA GLY A 4 3.90 2.78 23.26
C GLY A 4 4.42 3.86 22.31
N ARG A 5 5.49 4.54 22.68
CA ARG A 5 5.94 5.77 22.03
C ARG A 5 6.13 5.65 20.49
N VAL A 6 6.68 4.55 19.97
CA VAL A 6 6.86 4.38 18.51
C VAL A 6 5.56 3.89 17.86
N GLN A 7 4.92 2.87 18.45
CA GLN A 7 3.71 2.28 17.87
C GLN A 7 2.52 3.23 17.84
N SER A 8 2.32 4.02 18.91
CA SER A 8 1.20 4.97 18.97
C SER A 8 1.37 6.09 17.95
N VAL A 9 2.58 6.55 17.74
CA VAL A 9 2.90 7.55 16.71
C VAL A 9 2.80 6.97 15.30
N ALA A 10 3.14 5.69 15.10
CA ALA A 10 2.89 5.01 13.82
C ALA A 10 1.38 4.92 13.51
N VAL A 11 0.55 4.61 14.51
CA VAL A 11 -0.93 4.64 14.36
C VAL A 11 -1.40 6.07 14.04
N ARG A 12 -0.88 7.09 14.73
CA ARG A 12 -1.19 8.50 14.48
C ARG A 12 -0.94 8.88 13.02
N LEU A 13 0.22 8.53 12.44
CA LEU A 13 0.54 8.80 11.03
C LEU A 13 -0.50 8.21 10.09
N ILE A 14 -0.95 6.98 10.36
CA ILE A 14 -1.94 6.29 9.53
C ILE A 14 -3.33 6.94 9.68
N VAL A 15 -3.74 7.29 10.91
CA VAL A 15 -5.03 7.95 11.17
C VAL A 15 -5.07 9.34 10.54
N GLU A 16 -4.01 10.14 10.70
CA GLU A 16 -3.92 11.48 10.08
C GLU A 16 -3.99 11.38 8.56
N ARG A 17 -3.29 10.42 7.94
CA ARG A 17 -3.34 10.19 6.50
C ARG A 17 -4.75 9.79 6.03
N GLU A 18 -5.43 8.91 6.76
CA GLU A 18 -6.81 8.56 6.42
C GLU A 18 -7.73 9.77 6.47
N ARG A 19 -7.59 10.62 7.48
CA ARG A 19 -8.35 11.87 7.60
C ARG A 19 -8.02 12.89 6.51
N GLU A 20 -6.75 12.97 6.09
CA GLU A 20 -6.34 13.78 4.93
C GLU A 20 -7.05 13.30 3.66
N VAL A 21 -7.04 11.98 3.42
CA VAL A 21 -7.70 11.37 2.25
C VAL A 21 -9.21 11.61 2.26
N GLN A 22 -9.87 11.48 3.43
CA GLN A 22 -11.31 11.69 3.56
C GLN A 22 -11.73 13.15 3.36
N LYS A 23 -10.88 14.10 3.76
CA LYS A 23 -11.13 15.55 3.58
C LYS A 23 -10.78 16.04 2.19
N PHE A 24 -10.03 15.26 1.43
CA PHE A 24 -9.54 15.69 0.12
C PHE A 24 -10.70 15.81 -0.88
N LYS A 25 -10.74 16.93 -1.56
CA LYS A 25 -11.68 17.21 -2.66
C LYS A 25 -10.91 17.15 -3.97
N SER A 26 -11.26 16.20 -4.80
CA SER A 26 -10.66 16.04 -6.13
C SER A 26 -11.16 17.14 -7.07
N GLU A 27 -10.24 17.85 -7.70
CA GLU A 27 -10.53 18.91 -8.67
C GLU A 27 -10.20 18.45 -10.09
N PRO A 28 -11.07 18.67 -11.07
CA PRO A 28 -10.79 18.33 -12.45
C PRO A 28 -9.81 19.34 -13.08
N TYR A 29 -9.01 18.86 -14.01
CA TYR A 29 -8.18 19.66 -14.91
C TYR A 29 -7.94 18.90 -16.21
N PHE A 30 -7.57 19.60 -17.27
CA PHE A 30 -7.28 19.00 -18.56
C PHE A 30 -5.79 19.07 -18.87
N ARG A 31 -5.24 17.91 -19.19
CA ARG A 31 -3.88 17.73 -19.69
C ARG A 31 -3.93 17.56 -21.20
N VAL A 32 -3.15 18.34 -21.93
CA VAL A 32 -3.17 18.33 -23.39
C VAL A 32 -1.88 17.74 -23.93
N ASN A 33 -2.01 16.69 -24.73
CA ASN A 33 -0.92 16.04 -25.41
C ASN A 33 -1.08 16.18 -26.94
N ALA A 34 0.03 16.30 -27.65
CA ALA A 34 0.03 16.35 -29.09
C ALA A 34 0.96 15.29 -29.68
N ILE A 35 0.57 14.81 -30.85
CA ILE A 35 1.40 13.98 -31.72
C ILE A 35 1.69 14.78 -32.98
N PHE A 36 2.96 15.05 -33.19
CA PHE A 36 3.48 15.71 -34.37
C PHE A 36 4.24 14.74 -35.25
N ALA A 37 4.40 15.07 -36.52
CA ALA A 37 5.33 14.45 -37.42
C ALA A 37 6.38 15.45 -37.88
N LEU A 38 7.65 15.10 -37.69
CA LEU A 38 8.77 15.76 -38.36
C LEU A 38 9.01 15.03 -39.70
N ILE A 39 8.88 15.75 -40.80
CA ILE A 39 9.16 15.23 -42.12
C ILE A 39 10.59 15.60 -42.49
N ASN A 40 11.44 14.62 -42.73
CA ASN A 40 12.81 14.85 -43.16
C ASN A 40 12.91 15.14 -44.66
N GLU A 41 14.07 15.54 -45.12
CA GLU A 41 14.33 15.84 -46.57
C GLU A 41 14.02 14.67 -47.50
N SER A 42 14.06 13.43 -46.99
CA SER A 42 13.76 12.22 -47.74
C SER A 42 12.24 11.86 -47.71
N GLY A 43 11.39 12.70 -47.11
CA GLY A 43 9.95 12.47 -47.00
C GLY A 43 9.51 11.48 -45.89
N ASN A 44 10.44 10.97 -45.10
CA ASN A 44 10.10 10.10 -43.96
C ASN A 44 9.58 10.91 -42.80
N ALA A 45 8.43 10.48 -42.23
CA ALA A 45 7.81 11.09 -41.08
C ALA A 45 8.24 10.39 -39.77
N THR A 46 8.80 11.16 -38.84
CA THR A 46 9.12 10.67 -37.49
C THR A 46 8.14 11.29 -36.49
N GLU A 47 7.54 10.46 -35.65
CA GLU A 47 6.57 10.88 -34.63
C GLU A 47 7.27 11.58 -33.46
N VAL A 48 6.69 12.70 -33.02
CA VAL A 48 7.12 13.47 -31.85
C VAL A 48 5.92 13.68 -30.94
N LYS A 49 6.00 13.14 -29.72
CA LYS A 49 5.00 13.35 -28.67
C LYS A 49 5.40 14.53 -27.81
N ALA A 50 4.46 15.42 -27.56
CA ALA A 50 4.67 16.60 -26.74
C ALA A 50 3.46 16.85 -25.84
N GLU A 51 3.70 17.51 -24.73
CA GLU A 51 2.67 17.94 -23.78
C GLU A 51 2.62 19.46 -23.72
N LEU A 52 1.42 20.02 -23.58
CA LEU A 52 1.24 21.45 -23.41
C LEU A 52 1.80 21.88 -22.04
N ASP A 53 2.47 23.00 -21.98
CA ASP A 53 3.05 23.59 -20.76
C ASP A 53 1.99 24.15 -19.79
N LYS A 54 0.71 24.07 -20.15
CA LYS A 54 -0.43 24.59 -19.40
C LYS A 54 -1.52 23.53 -19.24
N HIS A 55 -2.10 23.49 -18.05
CA HIS A 55 -3.31 22.73 -17.79
C HIS A 55 -4.54 23.67 -17.83
N PHE A 56 -5.60 23.23 -18.46
CA PHE A 56 -6.87 23.94 -18.45
C PHE A 56 -7.77 23.45 -17.31
N LYS A 57 -8.66 24.33 -16.85
CA LYS A 57 -9.56 24.01 -15.73
C LYS A 57 -10.96 23.61 -16.22
N THR A 58 -11.37 24.11 -17.37
CA THR A 58 -12.73 23.88 -17.89
C THR A 58 -12.71 23.33 -19.31
N GLN A 59 -13.82 22.72 -19.73
CA GLN A 59 -13.99 22.21 -21.08
C GLN A 59 -14.02 23.35 -22.11
N GLU A 60 -14.58 24.50 -21.75
CA GLU A 60 -14.66 25.68 -22.63
C GLU A 60 -13.27 26.22 -22.96
N GLU A 61 -12.34 26.23 -21.99
CA GLU A 61 -10.93 26.58 -22.24
C GLU A 61 -10.25 25.61 -23.21
N VAL A 62 -10.55 24.33 -23.07
CA VAL A 62 -10.04 23.26 -23.96
C VAL A 62 -10.58 23.46 -25.37
N ASP A 63 -11.88 23.67 -25.51
CA ASP A 63 -12.53 23.82 -26.83
C ASP A 63 -11.98 25.05 -27.57
N ALA A 64 -11.86 26.17 -26.87
CA ALA A 64 -11.26 27.40 -27.43
C ALA A 64 -9.78 27.20 -27.83
N PHE A 65 -9.01 26.41 -27.06
CA PHE A 65 -7.64 26.11 -27.41
C PHE A 65 -7.56 25.16 -28.63
N LEU A 66 -8.37 24.11 -28.68
CA LEU A 66 -8.39 23.18 -29.80
C LEU A 66 -8.84 23.86 -31.11
N GLU A 67 -9.78 24.82 -31.04
CA GLU A 67 -10.18 25.63 -32.18
C GLU A 67 -9.00 26.45 -32.73
N LYS A 68 -8.24 27.13 -31.87
CA LYS A 68 -7.02 27.86 -32.27
C LYS A 68 -6.01 26.94 -32.95
N CYS A 69 -5.90 25.70 -32.48
CA CYS A 69 -4.97 24.71 -33.04
C CYS A 69 -5.40 24.14 -34.40
N MET A 70 -6.66 24.40 -34.89
CA MET A 70 -7.11 23.86 -36.18
C MET A 70 -6.29 24.37 -37.36
N ASP A 71 -6.01 25.67 -37.38
CA ASP A 71 -5.27 26.32 -38.47
C ASP A 71 -3.85 26.75 -38.06
N ALA A 72 -3.43 26.45 -36.84
CA ALA A 72 -2.14 26.84 -36.31
C ALA A 72 -0.97 26.10 -36.98
N GLN A 73 0.15 26.84 -37.11
CA GLN A 73 1.44 26.30 -37.48
C GLN A 73 2.26 25.99 -36.22
N PHE A 74 2.93 24.86 -36.25
CA PHE A 74 3.77 24.37 -35.16
C PHE A 74 5.23 24.40 -35.58
N THR A 75 6.04 25.12 -34.83
CA THR A 75 7.45 25.35 -35.17
C THR A 75 8.32 25.10 -33.94
N VAL A 76 9.45 24.45 -34.12
CA VAL A 76 10.45 24.26 -33.06
C VAL A 76 11.06 25.61 -32.71
N ASP A 77 10.77 26.11 -31.50
CA ASP A 77 11.31 27.36 -30.96
C ASP A 77 12.70 27.15 -30.36
N ALA A 78 12.86 26.15 -29.50
CA ALA A 78 14.11 25.89 -28.83
C ALA A 78 14.39 24.40 -28.66
N VAL A 79 15.64 24.01 -28.83
CA VAL A 79 16.15 22.67 -28.53
C VAL A 79 17.23 22.81 -27.46
N SER A 80 16.95 22.30 -26.27
CA SER A 80 17.90 22.29 -25.16
C SER A 80 18.37 20.86 -24.89
N LYS A 81 19.68 20.65 -24.99
CA LYS A 81 20.33 19.40 -24.62
C LYS A 81 21.15 19.62 -23.36
N LYS A 82 20.86 18.85 -22.33
CA LYS A 82 21.55 18.95 -21.04
C LYS A 82 22.09 17.59 -20.64
N PRO A 83 23.40 17.48 -20.35
CA PRO A 83 23.95 16.28 -19.75
C PRO A 83 23.41 16.14 -18.33
N LEU A 84 22.87 14.98 -18.00
CA LEU A 84 22.39 14.59 -16.69
C LEU A 84 23.21 13.41 -16.18
N LYS A 85 23.71 13.51 -14.96
CA LYS A 85 24.32 12.38 -14.27
C LYS A 85 23.35 11.83 -13.26
N ARG A 86 23.12 10.52 -13.30
CA ARG A 86 22.44 9.80 -12.23
C ARG A 86 23.48 9.05 -11.42
N THR A 87 23.53 9.31 -10.12
CA THR A 87 24.44 8.64 -9.18
C THR A 87 23.77 7.40 -8.58
N PRO A 88 24.51 6.33 -8.29
CA PRO A 88 23.95 5.18 -7.62
C PRO A 88 23.57 5.50 -6.17
N ALA A 89 22.52 4.87 -5.71
CA ALA A 89 22.11 4.95 -4.32
C ALA A 89 23.09 4.23 -3.39
N PRO A 90 23.18 4.63 -2.10
CA PRO A 90 24.03 3.98 -1.09
C PRO A 90 23.73 2.49 -0.93
N PRO A 91 24.65 1.71 -0.36
CA PRO A 91 24.36 0.36 0.12
C PRO A 91 23.19 0.34 1.09
N PHE A 92 22.56 -0.82 1.28
CA PHE A 92 21.37 -0.92 2.10
C PHE A 92 21.61 -0.67 3.58
N THR A 93 20.74 0.16 4.15
CA THR A 93 20.35 0.13 5.58
C THR A 93 19.20 -0.82 5.79
N THR A 94 18.82 -1.10 7.04
CA THR A 94 17.61 -1.87 7.37
C THR A 94 16.37 -1.27 6.71
N SER A 95 16.19 0.03 6.81
CA SER A 95 15.04 0.74 6.26
C SER A 95 14.96 0.62 4.74
N THR A 96 16.05 0.93 4.04
CA THR A 96 16.08 0.89 2.57
C THR A 96 15.97 -0.53 2.02
N LEU A 97 16.52 -1.55 2.73
CA LEU A 97 16.30 -2.96 2.37
C LEU A 97 14.83 -3.35 2.50
N GLN A 98 14.15 -2.96 3.57
CA GLN A 98 12.74 -3.24 3.77
C GLN A 98 11.87 -2.60 2.68
N GLN A 99 12.18 -1.37 2.30
CA GLN A 99 11.48 -0.64 1.24
C GLN A 99 11.63 -1.32 -0.13
N GLU A 100 12.87 -1.60 -0.53
CA GLU A 100 13.15 -2.20 -1.84
C GLU A 100 12.68 -3.67 -1.94
N ALA A 101 12.80 -4.44 -0.86
CA ALA A 101 12.27 -5.79 -0.81
C ALA A 101 10.74 -5.82 -0.94
N ALA A 102 10.05 -4.85 -0.33
CA ALA A 102 8.60 -4.73 -0.48
C ALA A 102 8.21 -4.38 -1.92
N ARG A 103 8.89 -3.41 -2.56
CA ARG A 103 8.59 -2.97 -3.93
C ARG A 103 8.96 -4.02 -4.98
N LYS A 104 10.19 -4.55 -4.93
CA LYS A 104 10.72 -5.44 -5.98
C LYS A 104 10.39 -6.91 -5.78
N LEU A 105 10.28 -7.36 -4.54
CA LEU A 105 10.10 -8.77 -4.21
C LEU A 105 8.70 -9.09 -3.69
N GLY A 106 7.92 -8.06 -3.31
CA GLY A 106 6.60 -8.21 -2.69
C GLY A 106 6.66 -8.77 -1.27
N PHE A 107 7.81 -8.65 -0.58
CA PHE A 107 7.97 -9.14 0.78
C PHE A 107 7.41 -8.14 1.79
N THR A 108 6.77 -8.65 2.86
CA THR A 108 6.43 -7.80 4.00
C THR A 108 7.70 -7.39 4.74
N VAL A 109 7.62 -6.32 5.52
CA VAL A 109 8.74 -5.85 6.33
C VAL A 109 9.24 -6.95 7.29
N SER A 110 8.32 -7.67 7.95
CA SER A 110 8.66 -8.79 8.84
C SER A 110 9.29 -9.97 8.09
N GLN A 111 8.77 -10.32 6.92
CA GLN A 111 9.32 -11.38 6.07
C GLN A 111 10.74 -11.03 5.61
N THR A 112 10.98 -9.80 5.20
CA THR A 112 12.31 -9.31 4.82
C THR A 112 13.31 -9.50 5.95
N MET A 113 12.94 -9.10 7.18
CA MET A 113 13.83 -9.23 8.34
C MET A 113 14.08 -10.68 8.73
N MET A 114 13.09 -11.55 8.64
CA MET A 114 13.25 -12.97 8.90
C MET A 114 14.23 -13.64 7.91
N ILE A 115 14.11 -13.31 6.62
CA ILE A 115 15.00 -13.84 5.59
C ILE A 115 16.41 -13.26 5.75
N ALA A 116 16.54 -11.94 5.99
CA ALA A 116 17.81 -11.28 6.23
C ALA A 116 18.55 -11.87 7.47
N GLN A 117 17.80 -12.22 8.54
CA GLN A 117 18.35 -12.88 9.72
C GLN A 117 18.99 -14.23 9.34
N ARG A 118 18.31 -15.06 8.55
CA ARG A 118 18.84 -16.34 8.08
C ARG A 118 20.10 -16.18 7.22
N LEU A 119 20.09 -15.19 6.31
CA LEU A 119 21.26 -14.88 5.48
C LEU A 119 22.46 -14.43 6.32
N TYR A 120 22.22 -13.65 7.36
CA TYR A 120 23.27 -13.24 8.31
C TYR A 120 23.79 -14.44 9.11
N GLU A 121 22.90 -15.25 9.71
CA GLU A 121 23.28 -16.43 10.51
C GLU A 121 24.03 -17.48 9.68
N SER A 122 23.74 -17.59 8.39
CA SER A 122 24.49 -18.44 7.45
C SER A 122 25.76 -17.78 6.90
N GLY A 123 26.14 -16.59 7.39
CA GLY A 123 27.35 -15.89 6.99
C GLY A 123 27.32 -15.34 5.56
N ARG A 124 26.15 -15.14 4.95
CA ARG A 124 26.02 -14.68 3.56
C ARG A 124 26.00 -13.17 3.42
N ILE A 125 25.50 -12.45 4.42
CA ILE A 125 25.46 -10.98 4.46
C ILE A 125 25.99 -10.46 5.80
N THR A 126 26.32 -9.18 5.87
CA THR A 126 26.63 -8.48 7.13
C THR A 126 25.37 -8.35 7.99
N TYR A 127 25.52 -7.84 9.21
CA TYR A 127 24.43 -7.68 10.15
C TYR A 127 23.31 -6.80 9.58
N MET A 128 22.09 -7.32 9.57
CA MET A 128 20.94 -6.73 8.87
C MET A 128 20.25 -5.60 9.65
N ARG A 129 20.59 -5.35 10.91
CA ARG A 129 20.04 -4.24 11.71
C ARG A 129 21.06 -3.12 11.81
N THR A 130 21.12 -2.28 10.81
CA THR A 130 22.04 -1.15 10.71
C THR A 130 21.38 0.04 10.01
N ASP A 131 21.73 1.22 10.42
CA ASP A 131 21.41 2.48 9.76
C ASP A 131 22.63 3.06 9.01
N SER A 132 23.79 2.36 9.07
CA SER A 132 24.99 2.73 8.37
C SER A 132 24.94 2.40 6.88
N VAL A 133 25.49 3.29 6.08
CA VAL A 133 25.73 3.10 4.62
C VAL A 133 27.21 2.86 4.31
N ASN A 134 28.05 2.73 5.35
CA ASN A 134 29.50 2.57 5.20
C ASN A 134 29.86 1.16 4.72
N LEU A 135 30.88 1.07 3.85
CA LEU A 135 31.50 -0.18 3.45
C LEU A 135 32.95 -0.20 3.91
N SER A 136 33.43 -1.35 4.41
CA SER A 136 34.85 -1.55 4.72
C SER A 136 35.73 -1.41 3.46
N THR A 137 36.98 -1.09 3.65
CA THR A 137 37.96 -1.02 2.55
C THR A 137 38.02 -2.35 1.81
N PHE A 138 38.03 -3.48 2.54
CA PHE A 138 38.01 -4.81 1.95
C PHE A 138 36.80 -5.01 1.00
N CYS A 139 35.61 -4.62 1.42
CA CYS A 139 34.41 -4.74 0.57
C CYS A 139 34.50 -3.84 -0.68
N LYS A 140 35.00 -2.61 -0.53
CA LYS A 140 35.17 -1.68 -1.66
C LYS A 140 36.15 -2.23 -2.68
N ASP A 141 37.29 -2.76 -2.22
CA ASP A 141 38.32 -3.33 -3.10
C ASP A 141 37.82 -4.59 -3.81
N ALA A 142 37.11 -5.51 -3.08
CA ALA A 142 36.50 -6.69 -3.66
C ALA A 142 35.39 -6.31 -4.69
N SER A 143 34.58 -5.31 -4.39
CA SER A 143 33.56 -4.80 -5.32
C SER A 143 34.20 -4.21 -6.58
N ALA A 144 35.25 -3.41 -6.42
CA ALA A 144 35.96 -2.83 -7.55
C ALA A 144 36.61 -3.90 -8.46
N ALA A 145 37.20 -4.94 -7.86
CA ALA A 145 37.75 -6.06 -8.59
C ALA A 145 36.67 -6.83 -9.39
N GLU A 146 35.54 -7.14 -8.76
CA GLU A 146 34.46 -7.86 -9.43
C GLU A 146 33.80 -7.01 -10.53
N ILE A 147 33.59 -5.69 -10.30
CA ILE A 147 33.05 -4.78 -11.31
C ILE A 147 33.97 -4.72 -12.53
N LYS A 148 35.29 -4.58 -12.33
CA LYS A 148 36.24 -4.54 -13.43
C LYS A 148 36.27 -5.83 -14.23
N LYS A 149 36.23 -6.97 -13.54
CA LYS A 149 36.21 -8.31 -14.14
C LYS A 149 34.96 -8.56 -14.99
N VAL A 150 33.78 -8.19 -14.48
CA VAL A 150 32.48 -8.54 -15.11
C VAL A 150 32.04 -7.47 -16.11
N TYR A 151 32.25 -6.19 -15.81
CA TYR A 151 31.70 -5.06 -16.58
C TYR A 151 32.76 -4.22 -17.26
N GLY A 152 34.02 -4.32 -16.82
CA GLY A 152 35.17 -3.55 -17.34
C GLY A 152 35.49 -2.33 -16.50
N ASP A 153 36.73 -1.81 -16.68
CA ASP A 153 37.31 -0.73 -15.86
C ASP A 153 36.44 0.54 -15.80
N LYS A 154 35.85 0.93 -16.93
CA LYS A 154 35.02 2.15 -17.03
C LYS A 154 33.78 2.15 -16.14
N TYR A 155 33.35 0.98 -15.67
CA TYR A 155 32.18 0.84 -14.76
C TYR A 155 32.56 0.94 -13.29
N SER A 156 33.85 0.86 -12.93
CA SER A 156 34.33 0.88 -11.55
C SER A 156 34.56 2.31 -11.06
N GLN A 157 33.86 2.68 -10.00
CA GLN A 157 34.08 3.97 -9.32
C GLN A 157 33.82 3.80 -7.82
N THR A 158 34.89 3.57 -7.06
CA THR A 158 34.81 3.44 -5.61
C THR A 158 34.28 4.72 -4.97
N ARG A 159 33.30 4.58 -4.04
CA ARG A 159 32.62 5.68 -3.36
C ARG A 159 32.59 5.48 -1.86
N ASN A 160 32.63 6.59 -1.14
CA ASN A 160 32.29 6.66 0.26
C ASN A 160 30.92 7.36 0.40
N TYR A 161 30.04 6.77 1.18
CA TYR A 161 28.75 7.35 1.51
C TYR A 161 28.78 7.80 2.98
N HIS A 162 28.07 8.87 3.26
CA HIS A 162 27.91 9.36 4.63
C HIS A 162 26.45 9.15 5.04
N THR A 163 26.27 8.68 6.26
CA THR A 163 24.95 8.45 6.82
C THR A 163 24.30 9.80 7.14
N SER A 164 23.12 10.04 6.59
CA SER A 164 22.36 11.27 6.82
C SER A 164 21.35 11.14 7.98
N SER A 165 21.12 9.93 8.48
CA SER A 165 20.16 9.71 9.56
C SER A 165 20.67 10.28 10.89
N LYS A 166 19.82 11.07 11.56
CA LYS A 166 20.13 11.62 12.90
C LYS A 166 20.27 10.48 13.91
N GLY A 167 21.45 10.33 14.52
CA GLY A 167 21.72 9.29 15.52
C GLY A 167 22.19 7.94 14.94
N ALA A 168 22.69 7.90 13.71
CA ALA A 168 23.27 6.70 13.13
C ALA A 168 24.58 6.31 13.84
N GLN A 169 24.73 5.02 14.12
CA GLN A 169 25.97 4.47 14.67
C GLN A 169 26.96 4.23 13.52
N GLU A 170 27.85 5.17 13.26
CA GLU A 170 28.84 5.12 12.17
C GLU A 170 29.82 3.94 12.26
N ALA A 171 29.93 3.30 13.42
CA ALA A 171 30.82 2.14 13.62
C ALA A 171 30.33 0.85 12.90
N HIS A 172 29.09 0.82 12.41
CA HIS A 172 28.54 -0.34 11.73
C HIS A 172 28.75 -0.26 10.21
N GLU A 173 28.84 -1.43 9.56
CA GLU A 173 28.76 -1.52 8.09
C GLU A 173 27.30 -1.53 7.61
N ALA A 174 27.13 -1.17 6.33
CA ALA A 174 25.90 -1.38 5.59
C ALA A 174 25.57 -2.88 5.42
N ILE A 175 24.36 -3.18 5.02
CA ILE A 175 23.95 -4.54 4.65
C ILE A 175 24.56 -4.86 3.27
N ARG A 176 25.49 -5.81 3.24
CA ARG A 176 26.20 -6.22 2.04
C ARG A 176 26.49 -7.72 2.03
N PRO A 177 26.80 -8.33 0.88
CA PRO A 177 27.31 -9.68 0.83
C PRO A 177 28.67 -9.79 1.55
N THR A 178 28.94 -10.94 2.13
CA THR A 178 30.26 -11.25 2.70
C THR A 178 31.27 -11.63 1.61
N ASP A 179 30.76 -12.21 0.51
CA ASP A 179 31.53 -12.55 -0.69
C ASP A 179 30.97 -11.81 -1.90
N MET A 180 31.75 -10.87 -2.45
CA MET A 180 31.34 -10.05 -3.60
C MET A 180 31.41 -10.81 -4.93
N THR A 181 32.11 -11.96 -4.98
CA THR A 181 32.21 -12.78 -6.20
C THR A 181 31.01 -13.71 -6.39
N ALA A 182 30.23 -13.94 -5.34
CA ALA A 182 29.06 -14.80 -5.37
C ALA A 182 27.79 -14.00 -5.73
N LEU A 183 27.38 -14.04 -7.01
CA LEU A 183 26.14 -13.41 -7.47
C LEU A 183 24.89 -14.08 -6.89
N THR A 184 24.95 -15.37 -6.60
CA THR A 184 23.87 -16.16 -6.04
C THR A 184 24.37 -17.09 -4.96
N ILE A 185 23.48 -17.63 -4.17
CA ILE A 185 23.76 -18.55 -3.06
C ILE A 185 22.89 -19.80 -3.14
N ASP A 186 23.27 -20.84 -2.41
CA ASP A 186 22.37 -21.95 -2.14
C ASP A 186 21.36 -21.56 -1.05
N GLY A 187 20.13 -22.04 -1.17
CA GLY A 187 19.05 -21.73 -0.24
C GLY A 187 17.68 -21.70 -0.90
N THR A 188 16.69 -21.27 -0.15
CA THR A 188 15.31 -21.09 -0.65
C THR A 188 15.24 -20.01 -1.73
N ASN A 189 14.19 -20.03 -2.55
CA ASN A 189 13.98 -19.00 -3.57
C ASN A 189 13.88 -17.59 -2.95
N GLN A 190 13.32 -17.47 -1.76
CA GLN A 190 13.21 -16.19 -1.06
C GLN A 190 14.58 -15.67 -0.61
N GLU A 191 15.43 -16.55 -0.08
CA GLU A 191 16.80 -16.21 0.33
C GLU A 191 17.65 -15.81 -0.87
N LYS A 192 17.57 -16.55 -1.98
CA LYS A 192 18.25 -16.20 -3.24
C LYS A 192 17.86 -14.82 -3.76
N ARG A 193 16.56 -14.53 -3.80
CA ARG A 193 16.04 -13.24 -4.29
C ARG A 193 16.45 -12.06 -3.40
N LEU A 194 16.41 -12.22 -2.08
CA LEU A 194 16.83 -11.15 -1.16
C LEU A 194 18.35 -10.95 -1.22
N TYR A 195 19.14 -12.03 -1.27
CA TYR A 195 20.59 -11.95 -1.42
C TYR A 195 20.99 -11.24 -2.72
N GLU A 196 20.37 -11.63 -3.84
CA GLU A 196 20.61 -11.00 -5.14
C GLU A 196 20.31 -9.49 -5.12
N LEU A 197 19.24 -9.09 -4.44
CA LEU A 197 18.89 -7.68 -4.26
C LEU A 197 19.98 -6.94 -3.48
N VAL A 198 20.50 -7.53 -2.39
CA VAL A 198 21.58 -6.97 -1.58
C VAL A 198 22.87 -6.89 -2.40
N TRP A 199 23.22 -7.94 -3.13
CA TRP A 199 24.41 -7.97 -3.99
C TRP A 199 24.35 -6.88 -5.07
N LYS A 200 23.25 -6.81 -5.81
CA LYS A 200 23.06 -5.82 -6.87
C LYS A 200 23.18 -4.39 -6.36
N ARG A 201 22.58 -4.08 -5.22
CA ARG A 201 22.65 -2.76 -4.61
C ARG A 201 24.06 -2.41 -4.18
N THR A 202 24.77 -3.35 -3.56
CA THR A 202 26.15 -3.15 -3.10
C THR A 202 27.08 -2.91 -4.29
N VAL A 203 27.03 -3.74 -5.32
CA VAL A 203 27.84 -3.58 -6.54
C VAL A 203 27.51 -2.25 -7.22
N ALA A 204 26.25 -1.96 -7.45
CA ALA A 204 25.81 -0.73 -8.09
C ALA A 204 26.30 0.52 -7.35
N SER A 205 26.34 0.49 -6.01
CA SER A 205 26.84 1.60 -5.20
C SER A 205 28.31 1.94 -5.46
N GLN A 206 29.10 0.99 -5.97
CA GLN A 206 30.53 1.14 -6.28
C GLN A 206 30.79 1.24 -7.79
N MET A 207 29.72 1.43 -8.59
CA MET A 207 29.81 1.63 -10.04
C MET A 207 29.81 3.10 -10.43
N ALA A 208 30.25 3.38 -11.66
CA ALA A 208 30.25 4.71 -12.25
C ALA A 208 28.82 5.25 -12.45
N ASP A 209 28.70 6.57 -12.43
CA ASP A 209 27.45 7.28 -12.72
C ASP A 209 26.90 6.90 -14.10
N ALA A 210 25.60 6.83 -14.22
CA ALA A 210 24.96 6.82 -15.51
C ALA A 210 24.97 8.23 -16.11
N GLN A 211 25.34 8.31 -17.40
CA GLN A 211 25.33 9.55 -18.17
C GLN A 211 24.15 9.53 -19.12
N ILE A 212 23.29 10.52 -19.00
CA ILE A 212 22.07 10.66 -19.76
C ILE A 212 22.11 12.02 -20.46
N GLU A 213 21.74 12.07 -21.72
CA GLU A 213 21.45 13.32 -22.41
C GLU A 213 19.94 13.55 -22.36
N LYS A 214 19.49 14.58 -21.63
CA LYS A 214 18.11 15.02 -21.63
C LYS A 214 17.93 16.07 -22.72
N THR A 215 17.06 15.79 -23.68
CA THR A 215 16.63 16.72 -24.72
C THR A 215 15.26 17.26 -24.40
N THR A 216 15.13 18.57 -24.34
CA THR A 216 13.83 19.27 -24.20
C THR A 216 13.64 20.14 -25.42
N ILE A 217 12.51 20.01 -26.09
CA ILE A 217 12.15 20.74 -27.31
C ILE A 217 10.88 21.51 -27.03
N ASN A 218 10.96 22.84 -27.17
CA ASN A 218 9.80 23.72 -27.11
C ASN A 218 9.26 23.91 -28.53
N ILE A 219 7.95 23.75 -28.67
CA ILE A 219 7.23 23.85 -29.95
C ILE A 219 6.25 25.02 -29.81
N ASP A 220 6.47 26.07 -30.58
CA ASP A 220 5.59 27.23 -30.64
C ASP A 220 4.35 26.94 -31.46
N ILE A 221 3.28 27.61 -31.09
CA ILE A 221 2.00 27.65 -31.78
C ILE A 221 1.81 29.11 -32.23
N ASP A 222 1.73 29.37 -33.52
CA ASP A 222 1.82 30.72 -34.09
C ASP A 222 0.72 31.71 -33.66
N ASN A 223 -0.40 31.23 -33.12
CA ASN A 223 -1.57 32.05 -32.75
C ASN A 223 -1.89 32.03 -31.25
N THR A 224 -0.98 31.53 -30.40
CA THR A 224 -1.15 31.50 -28.94
C THR A 224 0.18 31.58 -28.21
N THR A 225 0.18 31.87 -26.92
CA THR A 225 1.37 31.97 -26.07
C THR A 225 1.77 30.65 -25.41
N GLU A 226 0.88 29.68 -25.38
CA GLU A 226 1.15 28.36 -24.86
C GLU A 226 2.10 27.60 -25.80
N LYS A 227 2.92 26.69 -25.24
CA LYS A 227 3.90 25.89 -25.98
C LYS A 227 3.70 24.41 -25.70
N PHE A 228 3.95 23.60 -26.72
CA PHE A 228 4.14 22.18 -26.50
C PHE A 228 5.60 21.89 -26.13
N VAL A 229 5.81 21.00 -25.17
CA VAL A 229 7.11 20.57 -24.71
C VAL A 229 7.30 19.07 -24.96
N ALA A 230 8.25 18.72 -25.79
CA ALA A 230 8.68 17.33 -25.99
C ALA A 230 9.93 17.06 -25.18
N ASN A 231 9.91 16.02 -24.36
CA ASN A 231 11.04 15.56 -23.57
C ASN A 231 11.50 14.19 -24.04
N GLY A 232 12.81 14.02 -24.14
CA GLY A 232 13.45 12.75 -24.44
C GLY A 232 14.72 12.57 -23.63
N GLU A 233 15.05 11.32 -23.35
CA GLU A 233 16.28 10.95 -22.66
C GLU A 233 17.02 9.88 -23.45
N VAL A 234 18.33 10.07 -23.64
CA VAL A 234 19.21 9.08 -24.25
C VAL A 234 20.26 8.69 -23.24
N VAL A 235 20.35 7.40 -22.92
CA VAL A 235 21.41 6.87 -22.06
C VAL A 235 22.69 6.80 -22.89
N VAL A 236 23.63 7.71 -22.61
CA VAL A 236 24.93 7.77 -23.26
C VAL A 236 25.88 6.72 -22.68
N PHE A 237 25.83 6.55 -21.37
CA PHE A 237 26.54 5.53 -20.63
C PHE A 237 25.66 5.02 -19.48
N ASP A 238 25.40 3.73 -19.45
CA ASP A 238 24.46 3.12 -18.50
C ASP A 238 25.00 3.06 -17.05
N GLY A 239 26.34 3.01 -16.88
CA GLY A 239 26.94 3.01 -15.55
C GLY A 239 26.32 1.96 -14.63
N PHE A 240 25.94 2.38 -13.41
CA PHE A 240 25.31 1.49 -12.42
C PHE A 240 23.93 0.98 -12.83
N LEU A 241 23.21 1.66 -13.74
CA LEU A 241 21.89 1.24 -14.23
C LEU A 241 21.93 -0.11 -14.95
N LYS A 242 23.12 -0.54 -15.38
CA LYS A 242 23.34 -1.87 -15.96
C LYS A 242 23.03 -3.00 -14.97
N VAL A 243 23.22 -2.76 -13.68
CA VAL A 243 23.06 -3.76 -12.61
C VAL A 243 21.83 -3.52 -11.79
N TYR A 244 21.52 -2.25 -11.50
CA TYR A 244 20.50 -1.90 -10.53
C TYR A 244 19.79 -0.59 -10.86
N ARG A 245 18.46 -0.61 -10.81
CA ARG A 245 17.62 0.58 -10.82
C ARG A 245 16.80 0.57 -9.52
N GLU A 246 16.81 1.67 -8.79
CA GLU A 246 15.98 1.87 -7.60
C GLU A 246 14.51 1.99 -8.00
N SER A 247 13.59 1.45 -7.19
CA SER A 247 12.15 1.62 -7.39
C SER A 247 11.64 2.79 -6.57
N THR A 248 10.64 3.50 -7.08
CA THR A 248 9.93 4.55 -6.37
C THR A 248 8.46 4.18 -6.21
N ASP A 249 7.78 4.76 -5.22
CA ASP A 249 6.33 4.54 -5.01
C ASP A 249 5.48 5.18 -6.11
N GLU A 250 6.09 6.01 -6.97
CA GLU A 250 5.45 6.71 -8.09
C GLU A 250 5.48 5.92 -9.40
N GLU A 251 6.32 4.88 -9.52
CA GLU A 251 6.46 4.08 -10.74
C GLU A 251 5.20 3.26 -11.09
N GLU A 252 4.27 3.05 -10.17
CA GLU A 252 2.99 2.38 -10.47
C GLU A 252 2.05 3.24 -11.36
N ASN A 253 2.30 4.54 -11.52
CA ASN A 253 1.40 5.48 -12.21
C ASN A 253 2.01 6.20 -13.43
N GLY A 254 3.25 5.94 -13.81
CA GLY A 254 3.94 6.66 -14.87
C GLY A 254 4.58 5.76 -15.92
N GLU A 255 4.10 5.82 -17.14
CA GLU A 255 4.87 5.42 -18.31
C GLU A 255 6.08 6.36 -18.46
N GLU A 256 7.17 6.12 -17.74
CA GLU A 256 8.49 6.61 -18.16
C GLU A 256 8.95 5.81 -19.39
N SER A 257 8.27 6.00 -20.49
CA SER A 257 8.83 5.62 -21.77
C SER A 257 9.96 6.63 -22.07
N SER A 258 11.21 6.17 -22.00
CA SER A 258 12.35 6.91 -22.57
C SER A 258 12.12 7.06 -24.07
N HIS A 259 11.42 8.14 -24.47
CA HIS A 259 11.23 8.44 -25.89
C HIS A 259 12.54 9.03 -26.43
N ILE A 260 13.11 8.37 -27.43
CA ILE A 260 14.19 8.93 -28.21
C ILE A 260 13.56 9.94 -29.16
N LEU A 261 13.89 11.23 -28.97
CA LEU A 261 13.43 12.27 -29.88
C LEU A 261 14.31 12.31 -31.13
N PRO A 262 13.73 12.56 -32.31
CA PRO A 262 14.51 12.79 -33.52
C PRO A 262 15.36 14.07 -33.37
N ALA A 263 16.43 14.17 -34.16
CA ALA A 263 17.21 15.39 -34.24
C ALA A 263 16.36 16.51 -34.85
N MET A 264 16.17 17.57 -34.09
CA MET A 264 15.41 18.77 -34.48
C MET A 264 16.25 20.03 -34.28
N ARG A 265 15.90 21.08 -35.04
CA ARG A 265 16.58 22.38 -35.00
C ARG A 265 15.53 23.49 -34.85
N HIS A 266 15.96 24.62 -34.31
CA HIS A 266 15.14 25.83 -34.32
C HIS A 266 14.63 26.15 -35.73
N GLY A 267 13.32 26.42 -35.86
CA GLY A 267 12.68 26.71 -37.13
C GLY A 267 12.10 25.49 -37.86
N ASP A 268 12.36 24.26 -37.40
CA ASP A 268 11.76 23.06 -38.00
C ASP A 268 10.25 23.11 -37.86
N LYS A 269 9.55 22.91 -38.98
CA LYS A 269 8.08 22.85 -39.02
C LYS A 269 7.60 21.45 -38.70
N LEU A 270 6.62 21.36 -37.81
CA LEU A 270 6.01 20.11 -37.40
C LEU A 270 4.59 19.98 -37.93
N GLN A 271 4.29 18.85 -38.53
CA GLN A 271 2.94 18.55 -38.97
C GLN A 271 2.14 17.97 -37.81
N ARG A 272 1.05 18.66 -37.40
CA ARG A 272 0.12 18.13 -36.40
C ARG A 272 -0.57 16.88 -36.93
N ARG A 273 -0.50 15.79 -36.18
CA ARG A 273 -1.26 14.56 -36.43
C ARG A 273 -2.52 14.54 -35.56
N GLU A 274 -2.35 14.79 -34.27
CA GLU A 274 -3.44 14.72 -33.31
C GLU A 274 -3.11 15.58 -32.10
N ILE A 275 -4.10 16.29 -31.54
CA ILE A 275 -4.02 16.93 -30.20
C ILE A 275 -5.14 16.35 -29.36
N THR A 276 -4.80 15.82 -28.19
CA THR A 276 -5.75 15.19 -27.27
C THR A 276 -5.73 15.88 -25.92
N ALA A 277 -6.85 16.48 -25.53
CA ALA A 277 -7.07 16.99 -24.19
C ALA A 277 -7.82 15.93 -23.37
N THR A 278 -7.19 15.48 -22.29
CA THR A 278 -7.73 14.46 -21.40
C THR A 278 -8.03 15.07 -20.05
N GLU A 279 -9.28 14.96 -19.62
CA GLU A 279 -9.67 15.33 -18.27
C GLU A 279 -8.96 14.43 -17.25
N ARG A 280 -8.33 15.04 -16.26
CA ARG A 280 -7.65 14.42 -15.15
C ARG A 280 -8.16 15.04 -13.86
N PHE A 281 -7.84 14.41 -12.76
CA PHE A 281 -8.29 14.85 -11.47
C PHE A 281 -7.11 14.85 -10.50
N SER A 282 -7.07 15.86 -9.64
CA SER A 282 -6.13 15.85 -8.53
C SER A 282 -6.37 14.63 -7.65
N MET A 283 -5.28 14.02 -7.15
CA MET A 283 -5.33 12.80 -6.35
C MET A 283 -5.08 13.14 -4.89
N ALA A 284 -5.80 12.42 -4.01
CA ALA A 284 -5.51 12.46 -2.58
C ALA A 284 -4.08 11.92 -2.31
N PRO A 285 -3.46 12.35 -1.20
CA PRO A 285 -2.19 11.74 -0.79
C PRO A 285 -2.36 10.23 -0.63
N ALA A 286 -1.41 9.46 -1.17
CA ALA A 286 -1.48 8.00 -1.10
C ALA A 286 -1.44 7.51 0.35
N ARG A 287 -2.24 6.50 0.70
CA ARG A 287 -2.17 5.82 1.97
C ARG A 287 -0.84 5.08 2.12
N TYR A 288 -0.41 4.89 3.33
CA TYR A 288 0.85 4.20 3.59
C TYR A 288 0.78 2.72 3.22
N THR A 289 1.86 2.23 2.60
CA THR A 289 2.24 0.81 2.62
C THR A 289 3.16 0.57 3.82
N GLU A 290 3.49 -0.69 4.13
CA GLU A 290 4.51 -0.97 5.16
C GLU A 290 5.85 -0.27 4.81
N ALA A 291 6.25 -0.29 3.54
CA ALA A 291 7.48 0.32 3.06
C ALA A 291 7.49 1.86 3.22
N SER A 292 6.43 2.53 2.78
CA SER A 292 6.35 3.99 2.89
C SER A 292 6.15 4.48 4.33
N LEU A 293 5.55 3.64 5.20
CA LEU A 293 5.51 3.93 6.64
C LEU A 293 6.90 3.84 7.29
N VAL A 294 7.70 2.81 6.95
CA VAL A 294 9.09 2.70 7.41
C VAL A 294 9.88 3.92 6.99
N LYS A 295 9.78 4.32 5.72
CA LYS A 295 10.43 5.53 5.22
C LYS A 295 10.01 6.78 6.01
N LYS A 296 8.71 6.96 6.25
CA LYS A 296 8.20 8.10 7.00
C LYS A 296 8.68 8.14 8.45
N LEU A 297 8.76 6.99 9.10
CA LEU A 297 9.30 6.88 10.46
C LEU A 297 10.79 7.25 10.49
N GLU A 298 11.58 6.75 9.53
CA GLU A 298 12.99 7.08 9.37
C GLU A 298 13.20 8.59 9.13
N ASP A 299 12.45 9.19 8.18
CA ASP A 299 12.51 10.63 7.86
C ASP A 299 12.22 11.50 9.10
N LEU A 300 11.36 11.04 9.99
CA LEU A 300 11.02 11.71 11.25
C LEU A 300 11.98 11.39 12.41
N GLY A 301 12.93 10.48 12.22
CA GLY A 301 13.84 10.01 13.29
C GLY A 301 13.14 9.18 14.36
N ILE A 302 12.02 8.55 14.03
CA ILE A 302 11.18 7.76 14.94
C ILE A 302 11.49 6.28 14.78
N GLY A 303 11.94 5.65 15.86
CA GLY A 303 12.35 4.24 15.84
C GLY A 303 13.81 4.05 15.43
N ARG A 304 14.22 2.79 15.35
CA ARG A 304 15.57 2.31 15.01
C ARG A 304 15.45 1.06 14.12
N PRO A 305 16.54 0.63 13.48
CA PRO A 305 16.57 -0.62 12.69
C PRO A 305 15.95 -1.84 13.37
N SER A 306 16.05 -1.92 14.69
CA SER A 306 15.47 -3.01 15.48
C SER A 306 13.97 -2.88 15.74
N THR A 307 13.36 -1.71 15.58
CA THR A 307 11.97 -1.43 15.98
C THR A 307 10.98 -1.29 14.82
N TYR A 308 11.42 -1.03 13.59
CA TYR A 308 10.50 -0.83 12.46
C TYR A 308 9.57 -2.03 12.23
N ALA A 309 10.14 -3.21 12.00
CA ALA A 309 9.36 -4.42 11.74
C ALA A 309 8.47 -4.83 12.93
N PRO A 310 8.98 -4.88 14.19
CA PRO A 310 8.14 -5.14 15.35
C PRO A 310 6.99 -4.14 15.53
N THR A 311 7.22 -2.84 15.29
CA THR A 311 6.17 -1.82 15.39
C THR A 311 5.03 -2.10 14.41
N ILE A 312 5.35 -2.32 13.12
CA ILE A 312 4.36 -2.58 12.08
C ILE A 312 3.59 -3.86 12.36
N SER A 313 4.26 -4.91 12.83
CA SER A 313 3.59 -6.16 13.24
C SER A 313 2.68 -5.94 14.44
N THR A 314 3.14 -5.21 15.45
CA THR A 314 2.39 -4.99 16.69
C THR A 314 1.11 -4.20 16.47
N ILE A 315 1.14 -3.11 15.68
CA ILE A 315 -0.07 -2.32 15.42
C ILE A 315 -1.13 -3.09 14.63
N GLN A 316 -0.71 -4.05 13.78
CA GLN A 316 -1.61 -4.95 13.07
C GLN A 316 -2.14 -6.06 13.99
N GLN A 317 -1.29 -6.70 14.81
CA GLN A 317 -1.70 -7.73 15.78
C GLN A 317 -2.67 -7.20 16.85
N ARG A 318 -2.54 -5.92 17.21
CA ARG A 318 -3.45 -5.22 18.12
C ARG A 318 -4.73 -4.73 17.45
N GLU A 319 -4.88 -5.00 16.19
CA GLU A 319 -6.02 -4.56 15.38
C GLU A 319 -6.22 -3.03 15.40
N TYR A 320 -5.15 -2.24 15.62
CA TYR A 320 -5.21 -0.77 15.48
C TYR A 320 -5.13 -0.35 14.02
N VAL A 321 -4.49 -1.16 13.23
CA VAL A 321 -4.30 -0.99 11.80
C VAL A 321 -4.51 -2.34 11.12
N GLN A 322 -5.14 -2.32 9.96
CA GLN A 322 -5.29 -3.49 9.10
C GLN A 322 -4.68 -3.22 7.73
N LYS A 323 -4.12 -4.27 7.12
CA LYS A 323 -3.71 -4.23 5.72
C LYS A 323 -4.91 -4.58 4.86
N GLY A 324 -5.23 -3.73 3.90
CA GLY A 324 -6.40 -3.92 3.06
C GLY A 324 -6.27 -3.26 1.69
N ASP A 325 -7.23 -3.61 0.85
CA ASP A 325 -7.41 -3.02 -0.46
C ASP A 325 -8.64 -2.12 -0.43
N LYS A 326 -8.58 -0.99 -1.11
CA LYS A 326 -9.73 -0.13 -1.37
C LYS A 326 -10.17 -0.34 -2.80
N SER A 327 -11.42 -0.70 -3.00
CA SER A 327 -12.04 -0.68 -4.31
C SER A 327 -12.18 0.76 -4.76
N GLY A 328 -11.81 1.05 -6.01
CA GLY A 328 -12.07 2.36 -6.58
C GLY A 328 -13.57 2.57 -6.83
N THR A 329 -13.94 3.81 -7.05
CA THR A 329 -15.27 4.18 -7.57
C THR A 329 -15.16 4.46 -9.06
N GLU A 330 -16.14 3.99 -9.82
CA GLU A 330 -16.20 4.30 -11.25
C GLU A 330 -16.42 5.80 -11.44
N ARG A 331 -15.55 6.41 -12.24
CA ARG A 331 -15.62 7.85 -12.58
C ARG A 331 -15.50 8.00 -14.09
N SER A 332 -16.38 8.82 -14.67
CA SER A 332 -16.29 9.22 -16.06
C SER A 332 -15.33 10.39 -16.21
N TYR A 333 -14.60 10.42 -17.32
CA TYR A 333 -13.75 11.54 -17.72
C TYR A 333 -13.85 11.80 -19.21
N THR A 334 -13.60 13.04 -19.58
CA THR A 334 -13.73 13.54 -20.96
C THR A 334 -12.40 13.45 -21.70
N VAL A 335 -12.45 13.05 -22.96
CA VAL A 335 -11.31 13.08 -23.90
C VAL A 335 -11.74 13.82 -25.14
N SER A 336 -11.21 15.01 -25.37
CA SER A 336 -11.44 15.81 -26.56
C SER A 336 -10.25 15.70 -27.50
N THR A 337 -10.47 15.26 -28.74
CA THR A 337 -9.40 14.98 -29.69
C THR A 337 -9.61 15.79 -30.96
N LEU A 338 -8.61 16.58 -31.33
CA LEU A 338 -8.53 17.30 -32.62
C LEU A 338 -7.71 16.47 -33.60
N LYS A 339 -8.35 16.04 -34.70
CA LYS A 339 -7.71 15.33 -35.81
C LYS A 339 -8.17 15.92 -37.14
N GLY A 340 -7.21 16.33 -37.97
CA GLY A 340 -7.54 17.19 -39.12
C GLY A 340 -8.18 18.49 -38.65
N ILE A 341 -9.35 18.81 -39.12
CA ILE A 341 -10.15 20.00 -38.72
C ILE A 341 -11.33 19.62 -37.82
N LYS A 342 -11.38 18.38 -37.33
CA LYS A 342 -12.50 17.86 -36.54
C LYS A 342 -12.10 17.62 -35.10
N VAL A 343 -12.84 18.25 -34.18
CA VAL A 343 -12.81 17.91 -32.76
C VAL A 343 -13.85 16.84 -32.47
N THR A 344 -13.44 15.79 -31.77
CA THR A 344 -14.34 14.72 -31.31
C THR A 344 -14.20 14.57 -29.81
N GLN A 345 -15.33 14.52 -29.13
CA GLN A 345 -15.38 14.32 -27.68
C GLN A 345 -15.87 12.91 -27.38
N LYS A 346 -15.19 12.23 -26.43
CA LYS A 346 -15.53 10.89 -25.95
C LYS A 346 -15.50 10.87 -24.43
N PHE A 347 -16.48 10.21 -23.85
CA PHE A 347 -16.51 9.91 -22.42
C PHE A 347 -15.91 8.55 -22.19
N LYS A 348 -14.94 8.47 -21.30
CA LYS A 348 -14.30 7.22 -20.88
C LYS A 348 -14.53 7.03 -19.39
N LYS A 349 -14.33 5.83 -18.89
CA LYS A 349 -14.48 5.47 -17.49
C LYS A 349 -13.16 4.97 -16.91
N GLU A 350 -12.91 5.29 -15.66
CA GLU A 350 -11.77 4.79 -14.89
C GLU A 350 -12.20 4.40 -13.48
N MET A 351 -11.43 3.54 -12.82
CA MET A 351 -11.62 3.22 -11.40
C MET A 351 -10.77 4.14 -10.54
N ALA A 352 -11.38 5.23 -10.07
CA ALA A 352 -10.70 6.25 -9.27
C ALA A 352 -10.52 5.79 -7.81
N GLY A 353 -9.33 6.03 -7.23
CA GLY A 353 -9.04 5.77 -5.82
C GLY A 353 -8.91 4.29 -5.46
N SER A 354 -8.70 3.41 -6.45
CA SER A 354 -8.34 2.02 -6.18
C SER A 354 -6.92 1.94 -5.61
N GLU A 355 -6.77 1.28 -4.48
CA GLU A 355 -5.48 1.10 -3.80
C GLU A 355 -5.36 -0.34 -3.29
N LYS A 356 -4.16 -0.92 -3.38
CA LYS A 356 -3.87 -2.28 -2.91
C LYS A 356 -2.81 -2.30 -1.81
N GLY A 357 -2.98 -3.21 -0.85
CA GLY A 357 -1.99 -3.48 0.19
C GLY A 357 -1.69 -2.30 1.12
N LYS A 358 -2.65 -1.38 1.30
CA LYS A 358 -2.48 -0.19 2.15
C LYS A 358 -2.76 -0.48 3.61
N LEU A 359 -2.14 0.31 4.48
CA LEU A 359 -2.40 0.31 5.91
C LEU A 359 -3.57 1.26 6.21
N LEU A 360 -4.64 0.69 6.73
CA LEU A 360 -5.89 1.38 7.05
C LEU A 360 -6.07 1.38 8.57
N PRO A 361 -6.44 2.51 9.20
CA PRO A 361 -6.77 2.50 10.61
C PRO A 361 -8.09 1.77 10.83
N THR A 362 -8.21 1.07 11.94
CA THR A 362 -9.48 0.53 12.42
C THR A 362 -10.16 1.54 13.34
N ASP A 363 -11.44 1.34 13.62
CA ASP A 363 -12.15 2.19 14.60
C ASP A 363 -11.48 2.15 15.99
N ILE A 364 -10.96 1.00 16.40
CA ILE A 364 -10.21 0.88 17.66
C ILE A 364 -8.92 1.71 17.59
N GLY A 365 -8.21 1.65 16.47
CA GLY A 365 -6.99 2.43 16.27
C GLY A 365 -7.26 3.94 16.31
N ILE A 366 -8.35 4.39 15.70
CA ILE A 366 -8.79 5.79 15.72
C ILE A 366 -9.12 6.24 17.14
N VAL A 367 -9.92 5.46 17.87
CA VAL A 367 -10.31 5.76 19.26
C VAL A 367 -9.08 5.84 20.18
N VAL A 368 -8.14 4.90 20.05
CA VAL A 368 -6.90 4.91 20.84
C VAL A 368 -6.05 6.13 20.49
N ASN A 369 -5.92 6.45 19.20
CA ASN A 369 -5.20 7.64 18.75
C ASN A 369 -5.79 8.92 19.36
N ASP A 370 -7.10 9.11 19.25
CA ASP A 370 -7.78 10.31 19.72
C ASP A 370 -7.73 10.44 21.23
N PHE A 371 -7.86 9.32 21.94
CA PHE A 371 -7.67 9.29 23.39
C PHE A 371 -6.26 9.74 23.79
N LEU A 372 -5.23 9.22 23.12
CA LEU A 372 -3.85 9.57 23.39
C LEU A 372 -3.53 11.01 23.01
N MET A 373 -4.01 11.47 21.85
CA MET A 373 -3.85 12.86 21.41
C MET A 373 -4.50 13.87 22.36
N LYS A 374 -5.65 13.51 22.93
CA LYS A 374 -6.37 14.37 23.89
C LYS A 374 -5.71 14.42 25.26
N ASN A 375 -5.21 13.30 25.76
CA ASN A 375 -4.78 13.17 27.15
C ASN A 375 -3.26 13.17 27.33
N PHE A 376 -2.49 12.85 26.27
CA PHE A 376 -1.03 12.75 26.28
C PHE A 376 -0.42 13.38 25.01
N PRO A 377 -0.73 14.64 24.71
CA PRO A 377 -0.31 15.28 23.45
C PRO A 377 1.21 15.34 23.29
N ASP A 378 1.94 15.55 24.40
CA ASP A 378 3.40 15.66 24.39
C ASP A 378 4.07 14.34 23.98
N ILE A 379 3.55 13.20 24.45
CA ILE A 379 4.07 11.86 24.08
C ILE A 379 3.73 11.51 22.63
N MET A 380 2.60 12.02 22.15
CA MET A 380 2.17 11.81 20.77
C MET A 380 2.88 12.73 19.76
N ASP A 381 3.63 13.74 20.23
CA ASP A 381 4.42 14.61 19.36
C ASP A 381 5.54 13.83 18.66
N TYR A 382 5.71 14.09 17.36
CA TYR A 382 6.73 13.41 16.54
C TYR A 382 8.14 13.70 17.04
N ASN A 383 8.41 14.94 17.47
CA ASN A 383 9.71 15.34 17.97
C ASN A 383 10.02 14.70 19.35
N PHE A 384 9.00 14.45 20.17
CA PHE A 384 9.19 13.77 21.46
C PHE A 384 9.89 12.42 21.27
N THR A 385 9.36 11.55 20.39
CA THR A 385 9.93 10.24 20.15
C THR A 385 11.36 10.34 19.60
N ALA A 386 11.61 11.23 18.63
CA ALA A 386 12.94 11.47 18.08
C ALA A 386 13.93 11.98 19.16
N ASN A 387 13.49 12.88 20.04
CA ASN A 387 14.32 13.42 21.12
C ASN A 387 14.63 12.37 22.18
N VAL A 388 13.69 11.47 22.50
CA VAL A 388 13.92 10.35 23.42
C VAL A 388 14.95 9.37 22.85
N GLU A 389 14.86 9.05 21.56
CA GLU A 389 15.88 8.22 20.90
C GLU A 389 17.27 8.84 21.00
N LYS A 390 17.38 10.14 20.71
CA LYS A 390 18.64 10.88 20.86
C LYS A 390 19.16 10.87 22.32
N LYS A 391 18.26 10.99 23.31
CA LYS A 391 18.65 10.91 24.72
C LYS A 391 19.16 9.53 25.12
N PHE A 392 18.61 8.47 24.54
CA PHE A 392 19.14 7.13 24.75
C PHE A 392 20.54 6.96 24.14
N ASP A 393 20.80 7.57 22.98
CA ASP A 393 22.14 7.62 22.40
C ASP A 393 23.10 8.39 23.34
N ASP A 394 22.72 9.59 23.82
CA ASP A 394 23.50 10.37 24.81
C ASP A 394 23.80 9.58 26.11
N ILE A 395 22.85 8.75 26.59
CA ILE A 395 23.03 7.89 27.76
C ILE A 395 24.01 6.74 27.43
N ALA A 396 23.87 6.13 26.27
CA ALA A 396 24.75 5.03 25.83
C ALA A 396 26.21 5.48 25.68
N GLU A 397 26.42 6.73 25.25
CA GLU A 397 27.74 7.37 25.14
C GLU A 397 28.28 7.90 26.50
N GLY A 398 27.49 7.83 27.57
CA GLY A 398 27.88 8.33 28.88
C GLY A 398 27.75 9.86 29.08
N ASN A 399 27.16 10.56 28.11
CA ASN A 399 26.98 12.02 28.12
C ASN A 399 25.83 12.46 29.06
N THR A 400 24.95 11.56 29.45
CA THR A 400 23.79 11.82 30.30
C THR A 400 23.54 10.65 31.25
N GLU A 401 23.23 10.95 32.51
CA GLU A 401 22.84 9.95 33.51
C GLU A 401 21.37 9.55 33.30
N TRP A 402 21.12 8.25 33.06
CA TRP A 402 19.78 7.71 32.77
C TRP A 402 18.77 7.97 33.90
N ASN A 403 19.19 7.84 35.19
CA ASN A 403 18.32 8.00 36.33
C ASN A 403 17.82 9.45 36.51
N LYS A 404 18.66 10.46 36.21
CA LYS A 404 18.26 11.87 36.25
C LYS A 404 17.24 12.18 35.16
N TRP A 405 17.47 11.63 33.96
CA TRP A 405 16.54 11.82 32.86
C TRP A 405 15.20 11.12 33.12
N MET A 406 15.21 9.87 33.59
CA MET A 406 14.00 9.12 33.94
C MET A 406 13.19 9.83 35.03
N LYS A 407 13.85 10.33 36.09
CA LYS A 407 13.17 11.09 37.14
C LYS A 407 12.48 12.34 36.59
N LYS A 408 13.13 13.06 35.69
CA LYS A 408 12.54 14.26 35.06
C LYS A 408 11.34 13.90 34.20
N PHE A 409 11.42 12.82 33.44
CA PHE A 409 10.32 12.32 32.63
C PHE A 409 9.12 11.90 33.48
N ASP A 410 9.37 11.13 34.54
CA ASP A 410 8.35 10.64 35.46
C ASP A 410 7.60 11.79 36.14
N GLN A 411 8.32 12.81 36.61
CA GLN A 411 7.73 14.01 37.19
C GLN A 411 6.76 14.77 36.29
N SER A 412 6.92 14.66 34.97
CA SER A 412 6.00 15.28 34.00
C SER A 412 4.88 14.33 33.58
N PHE A 413 5.14 13.03 33.51
CA PHE A 413 4.23 12.04 32.95
C PHE A 413 3.24 11.47 33.96
N GLU A 414 3.69 11.16 35.19
CA GLU A 414 2.84 10.58 36.24
C GLU A 414 1.62 11.46 36.58
N PRO A 415 1.73 12.80 36.74
CA PRO A 415 0.57 13.65 36.97
C PRO A 415 -0.47 13.63 35.83
N GLU A 416 -0.04 13.46 34.56
CA GLU A 416 -0.97 13.32 33.42
C GLU A 416 -1.73 11.98 33.50
N VAL A 417 -1.04 10.90 33.87
CA VAL A 417 -1.66 9.59 34.08
C VAL A 417 -2.67 9.65 35.19
N ASP A 418 -2.30 10.24 36.36
CA ASP A 418 -3.19 10.39 37.53
C ASP A 418 -4.42 11.23 37.18
N LYS A 419 -4.25 12.31 36.42
CA LYS A 419 -5.37 13.13 35.94
C LYS A 419 -6.36 12.31 35.11
N VAL A 420 -5.85 11.44 34.25
CA VAL A 420 -6.71 10.59 33.37
C VAL A 420 -7.39 9.50 34.21
N ILE A 421 -6.68 8.86 35.14
CA ILE A 421 -7.23 7.81 36.01
C ILE A 421 -8.35 8.40 36.86
N ASN A 422 -8.16 9.60 37.42
CA ASN A 422 -9.11 10.26 38.30
C ASN A 422 -10.24 11.00 37.58
N ALA A 423 -10.11 11.23 36.26
CA ALA A 423 -11.17 11.84 35.46
C ALA A 423 -12.36 10.88 35.33
N ARG A 424 -13.52 11.24 35.89
CA ARG A 424 -14.78 10.58 35.58
C ARG A 424 -15.20 10.98 34.16
N SER A 425 -15.06 10.05 33.22
CA SER A 425 -15.51 10.29 31.85
C SER A 425 -17.03 10.23 31.81
N GLU A 426 -17.69 11.37 31.57
CA GLU A 426 -19.13 11.43 31.29
C GLU A 426 -19.48 10.78 29.96
N HIS A 427 -18.53 10.76 29.03
CA HIS A 427 -18.65 10.06 27.74
C HIS A 427 -17.61 8.94 27.65
N LYS A 428 -18.06 7.76 27.28
CA LYS A 428 -17.18 6.63 27.01
C LYS A 428 -16.32 6.94 25.77
N ALA A 429 -15.02 6.75 25.87
CA ALA A 429 -14.13 6.90 24.72
C ALA A 429 -14.63 6.09 23.53
N GLY A 430 -14.70 6.73 22.35
CA GLY A 430 -15.19 6.10 21.12
C GLY A 430 -16.72 6.10 20.94
N GLU A 431 -17.47 6.89 21.72
CA GLU A 431 -18.89 7.11 21.48
C GLU A 431 -19.09 8.45 20.72
N ARG A 432 -19.81 8.39 19.58
CA ARG A 432 -20.19 9.55 18.79
C ARG A 432 -21.71 9.63 18.67
N SER A 433 -22.29 10.77 19.09
CA SER A 433 -23.72 11.05 18.87
C SER A 433 -23.96 11.39 17.40
N LEU A 434 -24.95 10.76 16.81
CA LEU A 434 -25.40 11.02 15.43
C LEU A 434 -26.63 11.92 15.37
N GLY A 435 -27.38 12.02 16.46
CA GLY A 435 -28.63 12.76 16.52
C GLY A 435 -29.74 11.97 17.20
N VAL A 436 -30.96 12.11 16.71
CA VAL A 436 -32.16 11.50 17.28
C VAL A 436 -32.88 10.68 16.21
N ASP A 437 -33.33 9.48 16.54
CA ASP A 437 -34.17 8.68 15.66
C ASP A 437 -35.54 9.36 15.45
N PRO A 438 -35.91 9.69 14.21
CA PRO A 438 -37.16 10.39 13.92
C PRO A 438 -38.45 9.61 14.34
N LYS A 439 -38.34 8.29 14.46
CA LYS A 439 -39.49 7.43 14.80
C LYS A 439 -39.74 7.34 16.31
N SER A 440 -38.67 7.13 17.07
CA SER A 440 -38.78 6.88 18.52
C SER A 440 -38.46 8.12 19.35
N GLY A 441 -37.87 9.20 18.76
CA GLY A 441 -37.39 10.36 19.50
C GLY A 441 -36.20 10.08 20.40
N ARG A 442 -35.57 8.90 20.30
CA ARG A 442 -34.45 8.45 21.16
C ARG A 442 -33.10 8.81 20.53
N PRO A 443 -32.09 9.11 21.35
CA PRO A 443 -30.77 9.44 20.83
C PRO A 443 -30.12 8.26 20.10
N VAL A 444 -29.37 8.56 19.03
CA VAL A 444 -28.63 7.59 18.23
C VAL A 444 -27.15 7.84 18.40
N PHE A 445 -26.42 6.80 18.78
CA PHE A 445 -24.97 6.81 18.98
C PHE A 445 -24.32 5.72 18.15
N VAL A 446 -23.04 5.92 17.84
CA VAL A 446 -22.13 4.85 17.40
C VAL A 446 -20.98 4.74 18.38
N LYS A 447 -20.56 3.52 18.67
CA LYS A 447 -19.50 3.24 19.63
C LYS A 447 -18.84 1.89 19.40
N ILE A 448 -17.70 1.66 20.06
CA ILE A 448 -17.07 0.35 20.10
C ILE A 448 -17.82 -0.53 21.09
N GLY A 449 -18.49 -1.58 20.59
CA GLY A 449 -19.09 -2.64 21.39
C GLY A 449 -18.12 -3.79 21.67
N ARG A 450 -18.59 -4.81 22.41
CA ARG A 450 -17.79 -6.00 22.76
C ARG A 450 -17.28 -6.77 21.53
N PHE A 451 -18.02 -6.71 20.43
CA PHE A 451 -17.74 -7.46 19.21
C PHE A 451 -17.43 -6.56 17.99
N GLY A 452 -17.03 -5.31 18.24
CA GLY A 452 -16.70 -4.33 17.20
C GLY A 452 -17.62 -3.10 17.22
N PRO A 453 -17.55 -2.24 16.20
CA PRO A 453 -18.34 -1.01 16.12
C PRO A 453 -19.84 -1.31 16.01
N VAL A 454 -20.65 -0.59 16.78
CA VAL A 454 -22.11 -0.75 16.81
C VAL A 454 -22.81 0.60 16.78
N ALA A 455 -23.97 0.66 16.13
CA ALA A 455 -24.95 1.71 16.31
C ALA A 455 -25.88 1.35 17.47
N GLN A 456 -26.30 2.36 18.23
CA GLN A 456 -27.21 2.22 19.37
C GLN A 456 -28.32 3.25 19.25
N ILE A 457 -29.58 2.82 19.45
CA ILE A 457 -30.71 3.71 19.64
C ILE A 457 -31.12 3.65 21.10
N GLY A 458 -31.19 4.80 21.75
CA GLY A 458 -31.51 4.97 23.15
C GLY A 458 -30.33 4.83 24.10
N SER A 459 -30.51 5.24 25.33
CA SER A 459 -29.53 5.20 26.41
C SER A 459 -29.84 4.12 27.46
N ALA A 460 -28.89 3.86 28.34
CA ALA A 460 -29.11 2.93 29.47
C ALA A 460 -30.09 3.50 30.51
N GLU A 461 -30.37 4.80 30.45
CA GLU A 461 -31.25 5.53 31.37
C GLU A 461 -32.69 5.60 30.84
N ASP A 462 -32.94 5.17 29.60
CA ASP A 462 -34.25 5.15 28.98
C ASP A 462 -35.12 4.05 29.63
N LYS A 463 -36.45 4.24 29.66
CA LYS A 463 -37.39 3.24 30.12
C LYS A 463 -37.35 1.94 29.30
N GLU A 464 -37.05 2.05 28.04
CA GLU A 464 -36.88 0.93 27.12
C GLU A 464 -35.41 0.58 26.94
N LYS A 465 -35.10 -0.71 26.82
CA LYS A 465 -33.71 -1.17 26.59
C LYS A 465 -33.18 -0.59 25.30
N PRO A 466 -31.89 -0.19 25.27
CA PRO A 466 -31.23 0.25 24.05
C PRO A 466 -31.23 -0.85 22.98
N LEU A 467 -31.42 -0.45 21.73
CA LEU A 467 -31.26 -1.31 20.57
C LEU A 467 -29.85 -1.21 20.05
N PHE A 468 -29.30 -2.28 19.51
CA PHE A 468 -27.94 -2.33 18.97
C PHE A 468 -27.95 -2.96 17.58
N ALA A 469 -27.20 -2.37 16.64
CA ALA A 469 -26.93 -2.92 15.33
C ALA A 469 -25.42 -2.84 15.02
N GLN A 470 -24.88 -3.93 14.45
CA GLN A 470 -23.47 -3.99 14.07
C GLN A 470 -23.20 -3.10 12.85
N LEU A 471 -22.11 -2.33 12.85
CA LEU A 471 -21.69 -1.61 11.67
C LEU A 471 -21.14 -2.59 10.62
N PRO A 472 -21.48 -2.40 9.33
CA PRO A 472 -20.85 -3.14 8.23
C PRO A 472 -19.36 -2.82 8.12
N ALA A 473 -18.59 -3.73 7.54
CA ALA A 473 -17.13 -3.60 7.43
C ALA A 473 -16.65 -2.41 6.57
N ASP A 474 -17.50 -1.89 5.70
CA ASP A 474 -17.24 -0.72 4.85
C ASP A 474 -17.59 0.62 5.51
N LYS A 475 -18.21 0.60 6.71
CA LYS A 475 -18.59 1.78 7.49
C LYS A 475 -17.75 1.87 8.76
N SER A 476 -17.37 3.10 9.12
CA SER A 476 -16.65 3.39 10.36
C SER A 476 -17.47 4.27 11.30
N ILE A 477 -17.10 4.29 12.57
CA ILE A 477 -17.71 5.19 13.56
C ILE A 477 -17.57 6.66 13.12
N GLU A 478 -16.49 7.04 12.43
CA GLU A 478 -16.26 8.42 11.99
C GLU A 478 -17.13 8.83 10.80
N THR A 479 -17.40 7.91 9.88
CA THR A 479 -17.99 8.25 8.58
C THR A 479 -19.49 7.98 8.48
N ILE A 480 -20.03 7.07 9.29
CA ILE A 480 -21.45 6.71 9.23
C ILE A 480 -22.34 7.90 9.58
N THR A 481 -23.37 8.11 8.79
CA THR A 481 -24.38 9.16 8.99
C THR A 481 -25.54 8.65 9.85
N LEU A 482 -26.37 9.57 10.37
CA LEU A 482 -27.58 9.23 11.14
C LEU A 482 -28.53 8.33 10.33
N ASN A 483 -28.78 8.68 9.06
CA ASN A 483 -29.67 7.90 8.21
C ASN A 483 -29.15 6.48 7.97
N GLU A 484 -27.87 6.33 7.66
CA GLU A 484 -27.25 5.03 7.47
C GLU A 484 -27.29 4.19 8.75
N ALA A 485 -27.05 4.81 9.91
CA ALA A 485 -27.13 4.11 11.19
C ALA A 485 -28.56 3.61 11.49
N ILE A 486 -29.59 4.42 11.20
CA ILE A 486 -30.98 4.04 11.39
C ILE A 486 -31.37 2.88 10.46
N GLU A 487 -30.87 2.88 9.21
CA GLU A 487 -31.13 1.78 8.28
C GLU A 487 -30.64 0.42 8.82
N LEU A 488 -29.54 0.38 9.58
CA LEU A 488 -29.03 -0.88 10.16
C LEU A 488 -30.03 -1.57 11.09
N PHE A 489 -30.95 -0.81 11.72
CA PHE A 489 -31.96 -1.35 12.63
C PHE A 489 -33.18 -1.96 11.90
N LYS A 490 -33.22 -1.86 10.56
CA LYS A 490 -34.21 -2.59 9.75
C LYS A 490 -33.85 -4.07 9.59
N LEU A 491 -32.60 -4.44 9.92
CA LEU A 491 -32.12 -5.81 9.97
C LEU A 491 -32.16 -6.34 11.43
N PRO A 492 -32.41 -7.64 11.67
CA PRO A 492 -32.77 -8.66 10.68
C PRO A 492 -34.19 -8.49 10.14
N ARG A 493 -34.42 -8.80 8.87
CA ARG A 493 -35.72 -8.79 8.22
C ARG A 493 -36.06 -10.18 7.66
N GLU A 494 -37.29 -10.61 7.83
CA GLU A 494 -37.80 -11.79 7.19
C GLU A 494 -38.24 -11.47 5.76
N VAL A 495 -37.83 -12.27 4.78
CA VAL A 495 -38.12 -12.04 3.36
C VAL A 495 -39.10 -13.04 2.79
N GLY A 496 -39.47 -14.05 3.56
CA GLY A 496 -40.43 -15.09 3.21
C GLY A 496 -40.04 -16.45 3.77
N GLU A 497 -40.63 -17.50 3.26
CA GLU A 497 -40.39 -18.88 3.68
C GLU A 497 -39.75 -19.70 2.55
N TYR A 498 -38.89 -20.63 2.91
CA TYR A 498 -38.32 -21.64 2.04
C TYR A 498 -38.28 -22.98 2.76
N GLU A 499 -38.77 -24.05 2.13
CA GLU A 499 -38.87 -25.39 2.73
C GLU A 499 -39.62 -25.40 4.07
N GLY A 500 -40.66 -24.55 4.20
CA GLY A 500 -41.47 -24.46 5.40
C GLY A 500 -40.81 -23.80 6.61
N THR A 501 -39.71 -23.08 6.39
CA THR A 501 -38.99 -22.32 7.41
C THR A 501 -38.69 -20.90 6.96
N PRO A 502 -38.74 -19.91 7.89
CA PRO A 502 -38.49 -18.52 7.53
C PRO A 502 -37.07 -18.28 7.05
N VAL A 503 -36.94 -17.43 6.03
CA VAL A 503 -35.66 -16.92 5.52
C VAL A 503 -35.48 -15.52 6.04
N THR A 504 -34.45 -15.33 6.84
CA THR A 504 -34.14 -14.04 7.49
C THR A 504 -32.81 -13.48 6.96
N ILE A 505 -32.80 -12.20 6.59
CA ILE A 505 -31.59 -11.47 6.22
C ILE A 505 -31.16 -10.65 7.41
N GLY A 506 -29.89 -10.77 7.78
CA GLY A 506 -29.29 -10.05 8.90
C GLY A 506 -27.88 -9.57 8.61
N ALA A 507 -27.32 -8.79 9.53
CA ALA A 507 -25.92 -8.39 9.52
C ALA A 507 -25.25 -8.87 10.81
N GLY A 508 -24.04 -9.41 10.70
CA GLY A 508 -23.29 -9.94 11.83
C GLY A 508 -21.78 -9.64 11.71
N ARG A 509 -21.01 -10.14 12.67
CA ARG A 509 -19.56 -9.93 12.77
C ARG A 509 -18.79 -10.23 11.48
N PHE A 510 -19.24 -11.19 10.69
CA PHE A 510 -18.60 -11.63 9.46
C PHE A 510 -19.20 -11.02 8.18
N GLY A 511 -20.08 -10.02 8.36
CA GLY A 511 -20.81 -9.37 7.27
C GLY A 511 -22.28 -9.75 7.19
N PRO A 512 -23.00 -9.30 6.14
CA PRO A 512 -24.39 -9.62 5.92
C PRO A 512 -24.58 -11.11 5.59
N TYR A 513 -25.71 -11.67 6.04
CA TYR A 513 -26.00 -13.09 5.89
C TYR A 513 -27.48 -13.36 5.64
N VAL A 514 -27.76 -14.49 5.02
CA VAL A 514 -29.07 -15.15 4.99
C VAL A 514 -29.05 -16.25 6.03
N LEU A 515 -30.05 -16.25 6.94
CA LEU A 515 -30.26 -17.30 7.92
C LEU A 515 -31.45 -18.16 7.48
N HIS A 516 -31.22 -19.45 7.33
CA HIS A 516 -32.23 -20.45 7.04
C HIS A 516 -31.92 -21.77 7.75
N ASN A 517 -32.85 -22.39 8.42
CA ASN A 517 -32.66 -23.65 9.15
C ASN A 517 -31.46 -23.63 10.10
N LYS A 518 -31.23 -22.53 10.85
CA LYS A 518 -30.09 -22.32 11.75
C LYS A 518 -28.74 -22.31 11.05
N LYS A 519 -28.68 -22.28 9.71
CA LYS A 519 -27.47 -22.14 8.91
C LYS A 519 -27.35 -20.72 8.36
N TYR A 520 -26.13 -20.18 8.46
CA TYR A 520 -25.80 -18.85 7.95
C TYR A 520 -25.14 -18.97 6.58
N VAL A 521 -25.62 -18.20 5.62
CA VAL A 521 -25.07 -18.10 4.27
C VAL A 521 -24.61 -16.67 4.08
N SER A 522 -23.33 -16.45 3.79
CA SER A 522 -22.80 -15.09 3.55
C SER A 522 -23.38 -14.50 2.27
N ILE A 523 -23.80 -13.25 2.33
CA ILE A 523 -24.22 -12.46 1.16
C ILE A 523 -22.94 -11.92 0.49
N PRO A 524 -22.79 -11.98 -0.84
CA PRO A 524 -21.68 -11.38 -1.57
C PRO A 524 -21.52 -9.88 -1.27
N LYS A 525 -20.28 -9.38 -1.31
CA LYS A 525 -19.96 -7.98 -0.95
C LYS A 525 -20.56 -6.93 -1.90
N ASP A 526 -20.89 -7.32 -3.09
CA ASP A 526 -21.50 -6.52 -4.16
C ASP A 526 -23.01 -6.52 -4.12
N GLU A 527 -23.63 -7.29 -3.20
CA GLU A 527 -25.09 -7.35 -3.03
C GLU A 527 -25.53 -6.62 -1.75
N ASP A 528 -26.54 -5.76 -1.88
CA ASP A 528 -27.09 -4.99 -0.76
C ASP A 528 -28.12 -5.85 0.03
N PRO A 529 -27.89 -6.15 1.32
CA PRO A 529 -28.79 -6.94 2.15
C PRO A 529 -30.17 -6.29 2.33
N MET A 530 -30.28 -4.97 2.13
CA MET A 530 -31.55 -4.27 2.25
C MET A 530 -32.48 -4.54 1.06
N ASN A 531 -31.93 -4.79 -0.11
CA ASN A 531 -32.66 -4.99 -1.35
C ASN A 531 -32.70 -6.45 -1.81
N LEU A 532 -32.10 -7.38 -1.04
CA LEU A 532 -32.05 -8.80 -1.39
C LEU A 532 -33.46 -9.41 -1.36
N THR A 533 -33.86 -10.06 -2.47
CA THR A 533 -35.18 -10.73 -2.57
C THR A 533 -35.13 -12.14 -2.02
N LEU A 534 -36.31 -12.74 -1.80
CA LEU A 534 -36.42 -14.13 -1.37
C LEU A 534 -35.83 -15.09 -2.39
N GLU A 535 -36.05 -14.85 -3.68
CA GLU A 535 -35.54 -15.69 -4.77
C GLU A 535 -34.01 -15.73 -4.74
N ARG A 536 -33.40 -14.56 -4.60
CA ARG A 536 -31.92 -14.48 -4.54
C ARG A 536 -31.37 -15.11 -3.26
N ALA A 537 -32.05 -14.95 -2.13
CA ALA A 537 -31.66 -15.61 -0.88
C ALA A 537 -31.72 -17.15 -1.01
N ILE A 538 -32.73 -17.69 -1.70
CA ILE A 538 -32.85 -19.14 -1.99
C ILE A 538 -31.68 -19.59 -2.91
N GLU A 539 -31.33 -18.82 -3.92
CA GLU A 539 -30.19 -19.14 -4.78
C GLU A 539 -28.89 -19.24 -3.96
N LEU A 540 -28.61 -18.27 -3.11
CA LEU A 540 -27.43 -18.29 -2.23
C LEU A 540 -27.43 -19.52 -1.29
N ILE A 541 -28.58 -19.90 -0.76
CA ILE A 541 -28.73 -21.11 0.07
C ILE A 541 -28.38 -22.37 -0.76
N ARG A 542 -28.89 -22.46 -2.00
CA ARG A 542 -28.62 -23.58 -2.90
C ARG A 542 -27.17 -23.66 -3.31
N GLU A 543 -26.58 -22.54 -3.73
CA GLU A 543 -25.15 -22.43 -4.08
C GLU A 543 -24.25 -22.92 -2.93
N LYS A 544 -24.57 -22.53 -1.71
CA LYS A 544 -23.82 -22.98 -0.54
C LYS A 544 -23.99 -24.47 -0.28
N ARG A 545 -25.20 -25.01 -0.38
CA ARG A 545 -25.46 -26.45 -0.22
C ARG A 545 -24.72 -27.28 -1.27
N GLU A 546 -24.74 -26.85 -2.55
CA GLU A 546 -23.98 -27.50 -3.62
C GLU A 546 -22.46 -27.43 -3.38
N SER A 547 -21.97 -26.29 -2.90
CA SER A 547 -20.58 -26.12 -2.55
C SER A 547 -20.16 -27.02 -1.38
N GLU A 548 -21.03 -27.15 -0.37
CA GLU A 548 -20.82 -28.06 0.75
C GLU A 548 -20.83 -29.53 0.30
N GLN A 549 -21.75 -29.92 -0.60
CA GLN A 549 -21.78 -31.27 -1.18
C GLN A 549 -20.52 -31.57 -2.01
N LYS A 550 -20.08 -30.65 -2.87
CA LYS A 550 -18.86 -30.78 -3.68
C LYS A 550 -17.58 -30.79 -2.82
N ARG A 551 -17.67 -30.29 -1.59
CA ARG A 551 -16.56 -30.30 -0.64
C ARG A 551 -16.34 -31.69 -0.03
N HIS A 552 -17.40 -32.46 0.21
CA HIS A 552 -17.31 -33.81 0.74
C HIS A 552 -17.05 -34.81 -0.40
N ILE A 553 -15.86 -35.40 -0.44
CA ILE A 553 -15.50 -36.43 -1.41
C ILE A 553 -15.96 -37.80 -0.91
N LYS A 554 -15.65 -38.12 0.35
CA LYS A 554 -16.00 -39.42 0.97
C LYS A 554 -16.04 -39.31 2.48
N VAL A 555 -17.01 -39.99 3.08
CA VAL A 555 -17.10 -40.26 4.52
C VAL A 555 -16.97 -41.78 4.70
N PHE A 556 -16.30 -42.24 5.73
CA PHE A 556 -16.07 -43.64 5.98
C PHE A 556 -17.04 -44.18 7.03
N ASP A 557 -17.68 -45.32 6.74
CA ASP A 557 -18.62 -45.95 7.67
C ASP A 557 -17.93 -46.51 8.91
N GLU A 558 -16.64 -46.84 8.80
CA GLU A 558 -15.81 -47.37 9.87
C GLU A 558 -15.52 -46.36 10.97
N ASP A 559 -15.38 -45.09 10.59
CA ASP A 559 -15.24 -43.98 11.52
C ASP A 559 -15.72 -42.65 10.86
N THR A 560 -16.89 -42.21 11.26
CA THR A 560 -17.52 -41.00 10.72
C THR A 560 -16.78 -39.69 11.02
N LYS A 561 -15.71 -39.73 11.84
CA LYS A 561 -14.82 -38.60 12.08
C LYS A 561 -13.77 -38.45 10.98
N LEU A 562 -13.59 -39.50 10.14
CA LEU A 562 -12.69 -39.48 9.03
C LEU A 562 -13.42 -39.06 7.77
N GLU A 563 -13.06 -37.92 7.22
CA GLU A 563 -13.65 -37.38 6.00
C GLU A 563 -12.59 -37.02 4.96
N LEU A 564 -12.86 -37.33 3.71
CA LEU A 564 -12.12 -36.80 2.59
C LEU A 564 -12.81 -35.55 2.06
N LEU A 565 -12.12 -34.45 2.10
CA LEU A 565 -12.66 -33.14 1.76
C LEU A 565 -11.86 -32.49 0.63
N ASN A 566 -12.56 -31.71 -0.20
CA ASN A 566 -11.93 -30.87 -1.21
C ASN A 566 -11.73 -29.44 -0.66
N GLY A 567 -10.49 -28.96 -0.65
CA GLY A 567 -10.14 -27.65 -0.11
C GLY A 567 -9.52 -26.72 -1.17
N ARG A 568 -9.29 -25.47 -0.79
CA ARG A 568 -8.72 -24.42 -1.68
C ARG A 568 -7.37 -24.84 -2.30
N TYR A 569 -6.62 -25.71 -1.62
CA TYR A 569 -5.29 -26.16 -2.05
C TYR A 569 -5.28 -27.64 -2.51
N GLY A 570 -6.46 -28.16 -2.84
CA GLY A 570 -6.66 -29.54 -3.25
C GLY A 570 -7.25 -30.43 -2.15
N PRO A 571 -7.46 -31.72 -2.42
CA PRO A 571 -8.09 -32.66 -1.48
C PRO A 571 -7.20 -32.92 -0.25
N TYR A 572 -7.86 -33.10 0.90
CA TYR A 572 -7.23 -33.36 2.18
C TYR A 572 -8.09 -34.28 3.06
N ILE A 573 -7.46 -34.91 4.04
CA ILE A 573 -8.12 -35.73 5.05
C ILE A 573 -8.42 -34.85 6.27
N ALA A 574 -9.68 -34.82 6.70
CA ALA A 574 -10.09 -34.27 7.99
C ALA A 574 -10.31 -35.41 8.97
N TYR A 575 -9.66 -35.37 10.14
CA TYR A 575 -9.79 -36.37 11.18
C TYR A 575 -9.62 -35.75 12.56
N ASP A 576 -10.61 -35.98 13.44
CA ASP A 576 -10.63 -35.49 14.83
C ASP A 576 -10.23 -34.00 14.99
N GLY A 577 -10.79 -33.15 14.12
CA GLY A 577 -10.57 -31.70 14.12
C GLY A 577 -9.23 -31.23 13.53
N LYS A 578 -8.43 -32.11 12.97
CA LYS A 578 -7.17 -31.79 12.29
C LYS A 578 -7.27 -32.10 10.80
N ASN A 579 -6.50 -31.35 10.00
CA ASN A 579 -6.45 -31.52 8.55
C ASN A 579 -5.08 -32.09 8.13
N TYR A 580 -5.08 -33.14 7.32
CA TYR A 580 -3.90 -33.83 6.85
C TYR A 580 -3.81 -33.77 5.33
N ARG A 581 -2.65 -33.43 4.82
CA ARG A 581 -2.43 -33.29 3.37
C ARG A 581 -2.26 -34.66 2.72
N ILE A 582 -2.98 -34.88 1.63
CA ILE A 582 -2.79 -36.09 0.81
C ILE A 582 -1.54 -35.93 -0.07
N PRO A 583 -0.62 -36.90 -0.10
CA PRO A 583 0.55 -36.88 -0.97
C PRO A 583 0.18 -36.72 -2.46
N LYS A 584 0.98 -35.97 -3.23
CA LYS A 584 0.68 -35.62 -4.62
C LYS A 584 0.42 -36.84 -5.53
N ASN A 585 1.12 -37.94 -5.30
CA ASN A 585 0.97 -39.19 -6.05
C ASN A 585 -0.36 -39.92 -5.80
N LYS A 586 -1.08 -39.57 -4.72
CA LYS A 586 -2.40 -40.14 -4.37
C LYS A 586 -3.56 -39.16 -4.63
N GLN A 587 -3.28 -37.91 -5.02
CA GLN A 587 -4.30 -36.89 -5.26
C GLN A 587 -5.14 -37.12 -6.52
N THR A 588 -4.67 -37.91 -7.48
CA THR A 588 -5.39 -38.23 -8.72
C THR A 588 -6.43 -39.33 -8.56
N ARG A 589 -6.48 -40.02 -7.42
CA ARG A 589 -7.42 -41.11 -7.09
C ARG A 589 -7.93 -40.99 -5.67
N VAL A 590 -8.29 -39.78 -5.26
CA VAL A 590 -8.71 -39.53 -3.86
C VAL A 590 -9.99 -40.28 -3.50
N GLU A 591 -10.91 -40.44 -4.44
CA GLU A 591 -12.18 -41.16 -4.26
C GLU A 591 -11.96 -42.65 -3.98
N ASP A 592 -10.86 -43.23 -4.47
CA ASP A 592 -10.51 -44.63 -4.32
C ASP A 592 -9.80 -44.96 -3.00
N LEU A 593 -9.38 -43.93 -2.24
CA LEU A 593 -8.65 -44.15 -0.98
C LEU A 593 -9.50 -44.94 0.02
N SER A 594 -8.90 -46.00 0.59
CA SER A 594 -9.51 -46.80 1.64
C SER A 594 -9.32 -46.14 3.02
N TYR A 595 -10.11 -46.59 4.00
CA TYR A 595 -9.97 -46.18 5.40
C TYR A 595 -8.54 -46.38 5.92
N GLU A 596 -7.96 -47.60 5.67
CA GLU A 596 -6.61 -47.93 6.11
C GLU A 596 -5.54 -47.04 5.47
N GLU A 597 -5.69 -46.71 4.19
CA GLU A 597 -4.77 -45.82 3.51
C GLU A 597 -4.81 -44.38 4.06
N CYS A 598 -6.00 -43.89 4.38
CA CYS A 598 -6.16 -42.58 5.03
C CYS A 598 -5.53 -42.58 6.43
N MET A 599 -5.74 -43.62 7.23
CA MET A 599 -5.14 -43.74 8.56
C MET A 599 -3.62 -43.85 8.52
N ASN A 600 -3.06 -44.48 7.48
CA ASN A 600 -1.60 -44.55 7.27
C ASN A 600 -1.04 -43.16 6.90
N ILE A 601 -1.72 -42.39 6.04
CA ILE A 601 -1.33 -41.03 5.72
C ILE A 601 -1.35 -40.13 6.98
N ILE A 602 -2.34 -40.31 7.87
CA ILE A 602 -2.43 -39.57 9.13
C ILE A 602 -1.26 -39.95 10.08
N LYS A 603 -0.89 -41.22 10.16
CA LYS A 603 0.22 -41.71 11.01
C LYS A 603 1.60 -41.24 10.51
N GLU A 604 1.76 -41.10 9.19
CA GLU A 604 2.99 -40.66 8.54
C GLU A 604 3.11 -39.12 8.47
N ALA A 605 2.06 -38.40 8.82
CA ALA A 605 2.08 -36.94 8.80
C ALA A 605 2.93 -36.40 9.96
N PRO A 606 3.83 -35.40 9.70
CA PRO A 606 4.76 -34.83 10.69
C PRO A 606 4.06 -34.05 11.80
#